data_48330595467299f261f34e9ba09e2353
#
_entry.id   48330595467299f261f34e9ba09e2353
#
_cell.length_a   1.000
_cell.length_b   1.000
_cell.length_c   1.000
_cell.angle_alpha   90.00
_cell.angle_beta   90.00
_cell.angle_gamma   90.00
#
_symmetry.space_group_name_H-M   'P 1'
#
loop_
_entity.id
_entity.type
_entity.pdbx_description
1 polymer ?
#
loop_
_entity_poly.entity_id
_entity_poly.type
_entity_poly.pdbx_seq_one_letter_code
_entity_poly.pdbx_strand_id
1 'polypeptide(L)'
;MDNVDKRLVTLLQEDGRKSLSEIGKKLEMSHVAVSKRLDKLVKQEKVHVTAGVNAEELDVKLLFMGLEVDNIDVAERIKEKYQHCPRLLMLAPVTGSYNLIAVMAAEDTWSLQSIVGTCSMRTEQGVRRSESWFGNAPIVPTFLQLNLAPENANGSKSPCKVDCATCKRYIDEKCVG
;
A
#
# COMPACT_ATOMS: atom_id res chain seq x y z
N MET A 1 -5.87 21.04 -9.61
CA MET A 1 -5.67 20.43 -10.95
C MET A 1 -6.61 21.07 -11.94
N ASP A 2 -6.07 21.67 -12.99
CA ASP A 2 -6.85 22.18 -14.13
C ASP A 2 -7.14 21.05 -15.15
N ASN A 3 -7.86 21.36 -16.24
CA ASN A 3 -8.21 20.34 -17.24
C ASN A 3 -6.99 19.77 -17.97
N VAL A 4 -5.93 20.58 -18.16
CA VAL A 4 -4.68 20.13 -18.78
C VAL A 4 -3.96 19.15 -17.85
N ASP A 5 -3.91 19.46 -16.54
CA ASP A 5 -3.34 18.55 -15.54
C ASP A 5 -4.06 17.21 -15.50
N LYS A 6 -5.40 17.22 -15.56
CA LYS A 6 -6.19 15.98 -15.61
C LYS A 6 -5.86 15.15 -16.84
N ARG A 7 -5.81 15.77 -18.04
CA ARG A 7 -5.44 15.09 -19.28
C ARG A 7 -4.01 14.52 -19.22
N LEU A 8 -3.06 15.29 -18.65
CA LEU A 8 -1.69 14.83 -18.45
C LEU A 8 -1.66 13.56 -17.58
N VAL A 9 -2.36 13.57 -16.44
CA VAL A 9 -2.44 12.41 -15.54
C VAL A 9 -3.10 11.22 -16.23
N THR A 10 -4.20 11.42 -16.97
CA THR A 10 -4.85 10.35 -17.76
C THR A 10 -3.88 9.71 -18.76
N LEU A 11 -3.08 10.49 -19.48
CA LEU A 11 -2.10 9.96 -20.41
C LEU A 11 -1.00 9.12 -19.75
N LEU A 12 -0.60 9.49 -18.51
CA LEU A 12 0.35 8.71 -17.72
C LEU A 12 -0.30 7.45 -17.10
N GLN A 13 -1.59 7.49 -16.79
CA GLN A 13 -2.34 6.32 -16.32
C GLN A 13 -2.56 5.28 -17.43
N GLU A 14 -2.74 5.74 -18.68
CA GLU A 14 -2.80 4.85 -19.85
C GLU A 14 -1.45 4.15 -20.10
N ASP A 15 -0.36 4.92 -20.02
CA ASP A 15 1.00 4.42 -20.23
C ASP A 15 2.00 5.30 -19.48
N GLY A 16 2.48 4.80 -18.33
CA GLY A 16 3.46 5.49 -17.48
C GLY A 16 4.85 5.65 -18.10
N ARG A 17 5.13 4.99 -19.25
CA ARG A 17 6.39 5.10 -20.00
C ARG A 17 6.33 6.13 -21.12
N LYS A 18 5.18 6.75 -21.34
CA LYS A 18 4.98 7.77 -22.37
C LYS A 18 5.92 8.94 -22.12
N SER A 19 6.70 9.33 -23.14
CA SER A 19 7.65 10.43 -23.02
C SER A 19 6.94 11.77 -22.84
N LEU A 20 7.58 12.71 -22.16
CA LEU A 20 7.03 14.07 -21.99
C LEU A 20 6.83 14.78 -23.35
N SER A 21 7.62 14.42 -24.38
CA SER A 21 7.46 14.94 -25.75
C SER A 21 6.20 14.40 -26.41
N GLU A 22 5.88 13.12 -26.23
CA GLU A 22 4.64 12.52 -26.77
C GLU A 22 3.40 13.09 -26.05
N ILE A 23 3.49 13.26 -24.73
CA ILE A 23 2.44 13.91 -23.94
C ILE A 23 2.26 15.36 -24.43
N GLY A 24 3.37 16.08 -24.63
CA GLY A 24 3.36 17.45 -25.12
C GLY A 24 2.65 17.59 -26.49
N LYS A 25 2.92 16.69 -27.42
CA LYS A 25 2.22 16.66 -28.72
C LYS A 25 0.70 16.49 -28.55
N LYS A 26 0.26 15.60 -27.63
CA LYS A 26 -1.17 15.36 -27.37
C LYS A 26 -1.86 16.51 -26.63
N LEU A 27 -1.10 17.29 -25.86
CA LEU A 27 -1.61 18.43 -25.10
C LEU A 27 -1.35 19.77 -25.77
N GLU A 28 -0.72 19.79 -26.96
CA GLU A 28 -0.32 20.98 -27.69
C GLU A 28 0.62 21.90 -26.86
N MET A 29 1.58 21.26 -26.17
CA MET A 29 2.52 21.90 -25.26
C MET A 29 3.95 21.48 -25.54
N SER A 30 4.92 22.32 -25.17
CA SER A 30 6.33 21.91 -25.16
C SER A 30 6.59 20.87 -24.06
N HIS A 31 7.58 19.99 -24.28
CA HIS A 31 7.98 19.00 -23.27
C HIS A 31 8.42 19.67 -21.95
N VAL A 32 9.01 20.87 -22.02
CA VAL A 32 9.41 21.66 -20.82
C VAL A 32 8.18 22.10 -20.03
N ALA A 33 7.11 22.52 -20.72
CA ALA A 33 5.88 22.91 -20.05
C ALA A 33 5.17 21.70 -19.41
N VAL A 34 5.20 20.53 -20.03
CA VAL A 34 4.69 19.27 -19.48
C VAL A 34 5.49 18.88 -18.24
N SER A 35 6.84 18.89 -18.31
CA SER A 35 7.70 18.61 -17.16
C SER A 35 7.38 19.50 -15.97
N LYS A 36 7.36 20.81 -16.16
CA LYS A 36 7.05 21.77 -15.07
C LYS A 36 5.69 21.50 -14.43
N ARG A 37 4.67 21.11 -15.21
CA ARG A 37 3.36 20.76 -14.67
C ARG A 37 3.41 19.48 -13.86
N LEU A 38 4.04 18.43 -14.38
CA LEU A 38 4.20 17.15 -13.69
C LEU A 38 4.97 17.35 -12.36
N ASP A 39 6.11 18.04 -12.42
CA ASP A 39 6.93 18.33 -11.23
C ASP A 39 6.14 19.08 -10.17
N LYS A 40 5.31 20.06 -10.59
CA LYS A 40 4.42 20.77 -9.68
C LYS A 40 3.38 19.85 -9.04
N LEU A 41 2.77 18.95 -9.80
CA LEU A 41 1.76 18.00 -9.29
C LEU A 41 2.39 17.00 -8.30
N VAL A 42 3.57 16.49 -8.62
CA VAL A 42 4.33 15.58 -7.74
C VAL A 42 4.75 16.32 -6.46
N LYS A 43 5.30 17.55 -6.58
CA LYS A 43 5.72 18.35 -5.43
C LYS A 43 4.57 18.75 -4.50
N GLN A 44 3.35 18.83 -5.04
CA GLN A 44 2.12 19.10 -4.29
C GLN A 44 1.45 17.81 -3.79
N GLU A 45 2.08 16.65 -3.92
CA GLU A 45 1.56 15.33 -3.54
C GLU A 45 0.19 15.00 -4.16
N LYS A 46 -0.12 15.60 -5.32
CA LYS A 46 -1.36 15.35 -6.06
C LYS A 46 -1.27 14.18 -7.00
N VAL A 47 -0.05 13.82 -7.39
CA VAL A 47 0.26 12.72 -8.30
C VAL A 47 1.51 12.01 -7.79
N HIS A 48 1.45 10.70 -7.78
CA HIS A 48 2.59 9.82 -7.54
C HIS A 48 2.79 8.95 -8.78
N VAL A 49 4.01 8.95 -9.31
CA VAL A 49 4.37 8.11 -10.47
C VAL A 49 5.14 6.90 -9.95
N THR A 50 4.59 5.73 -10.18
CA THR A 50 5.14 4.46 -9.70
C THR A 50 4.84 3.33 -10.67
N ALA A 51 5.48 2.18 -10.48
CA ALA A 51 5.17 0.96 -11.21
C ALA A 51 4.17 0.11 -10.40
N GLY A 52 3.19 -0.46 -11.08
CA GLY A 52 2.37 -1.53 -10.56
C GLY A 52 2.88 -2.87 -11.06
N VAL A 53 2.78 -3.91 -10.23
CA VAL A 53 3.10 -5.30 -10.60
C VAL A 53 1.84 -6.13 -10.68
N ASN A 54 1.80 -7.08 -11.60
CA ASN A 54 0.65 -7.99 -11.75
C ASN A 54 0.61 -8.91 -10.51
N ALA A 55 -0.40 -8.71 -9.67
CA ALA A 55 -0.54 -9.43 -8.41
C ALA A 55 -0.86 -10.92 -8.61
N GLU A 56 -1.56 -11.26 -9.70
CA GLU A 56 -1.89 -12.65 -10.05
C GLU A 56 -0.65 -13.43 -10.49
N GLU A 57 0.17 -12.85 -11.37
CA GLU A 57 1.42 -13.45 -11.84
C GLU A 57 2.45 -13.68 -10.72
N LEU A 58 2.38 -12.88 -9.65
CA LEU A 58 3.23 -13.03 -8.47
C LEU A 58 2.59 -13.90 -7.38
N ASP A 59 1.43 -14.48 -7.63
CA ASP A 59 0.64 -15.27 -6.66
C ASP A 59 0.44 -14.56 -5.30
N VAL A 60 0.27 -13.23 -5.33
CA VAL A 60 0.12 -12.41 -4.13
C VAL A 60 -1.12 -12.81 -3.35
N LYS A 61 -0.97 -13.01 -2.07
CA LYS A 61 -2.08 -13.24 -1.14
C LYS A 61 -2.48 -11.93 -0.46
N LEU A 62 -3.77 -11.71 -0.29
CA LEU A 62 -4.31 -10.53 0.35
C LEU A 62 -4.95 -10.85 1.70
N LEU A 63 -4.75 -9.95 2.63
CA LEU A 63 -5.46 -9.88 3.90
C LEU A 63 -6.32 -8.62 3.89
N PHE A 64 -7.62 -8.81 4.00
CA PHE A 64 -8.58 -7.74 4.27
C PHE A 64 -8.88 -7.75 5.76
N MET A 65 -8.86 -6.59 6.40
CA MET A 65 -9.09 -6.47 7.82
C MET A 65 -10.07 -5.35 8.10
N GLY A 66 -11.20 -5.69 8.73
CA GLY A 66 -12.12 -4.74 9.31
C GLY A 66 -11.80 -4.53 10.78
N LEU A 67 -11.68 -3.28 11.21
CA LEU A 67 -11.40 -2.89 12.57
C LEU A 67 -12.49 -1.94 13.07
N GLU A 68 -13.02 -2.20 14.25
CA GLU A 68 -13.82 -1.26 15.01
C GLU A 68 -12.93 -0.61 16.05
N VAL A 69 -12.55 0.64 15.83
CA VAL A 69 -11.71 1.42 16.74
C VAL A 69 -12.54 2.41 17.54
N ASP A 70 -12.08 2.72 18.76
CA ASP A 70 -12.81 3.56 19.72
C ASP A 70 -13.08 4.97 19.20
N ASN A 71 -12.07 5.57 18.56
CA ASN A 71 -12.10 6.96 18.10
C ASN A 71 -11.03 7.24 17.05
N ILE A 72 -10.97 8.47 16.58
CA ILE A 72 -10.04 8.91 15.55
C ILE A 72 -8.57 8.82 16.02
N ASP A 73 -8.28 9.05 17.31
CA ASP A 73 -6.90 9.01 17.82
C ASP A 73 -6.33 7.60 17.74
N VAL A 74 -7.15 6.58 17.90
CA VAL A 74 -6.74 5.17 17.70
C VAL A 74 -6.41 4.92 16.23
N ALA A 75 -7.23 5.44 15.31
CA ALA A 75 -6.97 5.31 13.87
C ALA A 75 -5.66 6.01 13.47
N GLU A 76 -5.40 7.21 13.98
CA GLU A 76 -4.15 7.95 13.72
C GLU A 76 -2.92 7.22 14.29
N ARG A 77 -2.99 6.65 15.49
CA ARG A 77 -1.89 5.83 16.03
C ARG A 77 -1.61 4.59 15.18
N ILE A 78 -2.66 3.93 14.69
CA ILE A 78 -2.51 2.78 13.77
C ILE A 78 -1.84 3.26 12.48
N LYS A 79 -2.28 4.37 11.91
CA LYS A 79 -1.67 4.97 10.72
C LYS A 79 -0.19 5.28 10.95
N GLU A 80 0.16 6.01 12.00
CA GLU A 80 1.55 6.36 12.33
C GLU A 80 2.44 5.13 12.47
N LYS A 81 1.92 4.07 13.07
CA LYS A 81 2.66 2.83 13.27
C LYS A 81 2.88 2.04 11.97
N TYR A 82 1.86 1.99 11.09
CA TYR A 82 1.84 1.07 9.97
C TYR A 82 2.02 1.74 8.59
N GLN A 83 2.00 3.07 8.46
CA GLN A 83 2.09 3.78 7.18
C GLN A 83 3.35 3.45 6.34
N HIS A 84 4.42 3.00 6.99
CA HIS A 84 5.66 2.58 6.32
C HIS A 84 5.80 1.05 6.26
N CYS A 85 4.74 0.30 6.58
CA CYS A 85 4.75 -1.14 6.46
C CYS A 85 4.77 -1.53 4.98
N PRO A 86 5.78 -2.27 4.50
CA PRO A 86 5.89 -2.66 3.08
C PRO A 86 4.73 -3.55 2.62
N ARG A 87 4.03 -4.17 3.55
CA ARG A 87 2.89 -5.05 3.28
C ARG A 87 1.55 -4.32 3.24
N LEU A 88 1.49 -3.09 3.76
CA LEU A 88 0.25 -2.32 3.82
C LEU A 88 -0.04 -1.68 2.45
N LEU A 89 -1.11 -2.12 1.80
CA LEU A 89 -1.57 -1.57 0.53
C LEU A 89 -2.57 -0.43 0.70
N MET A 90 -3.42 -0.55 1.72
CA MET A 90 -4.46 0.44 1.99
C MET A 90 -4.80 0.46 3.47
N LEU A 91 -4.99 1.65 3.99
CA LEU A 91 -5.62 1.90 5.29
C LEU A 91 -6.62 3.05 5.10
N ALA A 92 -7.88 2.80 5.32
CA ALA A 92 -8.94 3.77 5.04
C ALA A 92 -9.99 3.80 6.15
N PRO A 93 -10.40 5.01 6.61
CA PRO A 93 -11.60 5.14 7.42
C PRO A 93 -12.83 4.82 6.58
N VAL A 94 -13.79 4.15 7.18
CA VAL A 94 -15.07 3.77 6.54
C VAL A 94 -16.22 4.00 7.50
N THR A 95 -17.45 3.93 6.99
CA THR A 95 -18.66 3.98 7.79
C THR A 95 -19.37 2.64 7.72
N GLY A 96 -19.69 2.04 8.87
CA GLY A 96 -20.38 0.74 8.93
C GLY A 96 -20.10 0.02 10.24
N SER A 97 -20.21 -1.30 10.21
CA SER A 97 -19.91 -2.17 11.37
C SER A 97 -18.45 -2.10 11.80
N TYR A 98 -17.57 -1.77 10.90
CA TYR A 98 -16.18 -1.40 11.13
C TYR A 98 -15.98 0.05 10.69
N ASN A 99 -15.09 0.76 11.36
CA ASN A 99 -14.81 2.16 11.04
C ASN A 99 -13.38 2.39 10.50
N LEU A 100 -12.62 1.31 10.34
CA LEU A 100 -11.30 1.31 9.70
C LEU A 100 -11.12 0.01 8.91
N ILE A 101 -10.65 0.12 7.67
CA ILE A 101 -10.33 -1.04 6.82
C ILE A 101 -8.85 -0.98 6.46
N ALA A 102 -8.18 -2.13 6.58
CA ALA A 102 -6.83 -2.33 6.08
C ALA A 102 -6.79 -3.42 5.02
N VAL A 103 -5.94 -3.25 4.02
CA VAL A 103 -5.60 -4.29 3.04
C VAL A 103 -4.09 -4.47 3.07
N MET A 104 -3.64 -5.70 3.25
CA MET A 104 -2.23 -6.05 3.31
C MET A 104 -1.92 -7.16 2.30
N ALA A 105 -0.69 -7.17 1.80
CA ALA A 105 -0.20 -8.20 0.89
C ALA A 105 0.83 -9.10 1.57
N ALA A 106 0.87 -10.35 1.14
CA ALA A 106 1.90 -11.31 1.53
C ALA A 106 2.22 -12.28 0.39
N GLU A 107 3.37 -12.90 0.49
CA GLU A 107 3.88 -13.84 -0.49
C GLU A 107 3.15 -15.19 -0.42
N ASP A 108 2.70 -15.56 0.79
CA ASP A 108 2.07 -16.85 1.05
C ASP A 108 1.06 -16.80 2.23
N THR A 109 0.37 -17.89 2.43
CA THR A 109 -0.63 -18.04 3.51
C THR A 109 0.02 -18.02 4.91
N TRP A 110 1.26 -18.48 5.07
CA TRP A 110 1.96 -18.48 6.36
C TRP A 110 2.29 -17.07 6.79
N SER A 111 2.74 -16.24 5.85
CA SER A 111 2.97 -14.81 6.05
C SER A 111 1.68 -14.08 6.42
N LEU A 112 0.55 -14.38 5.75
CA LEU A 112 -0.77 -13.84 6.14
C LEU A 112 -1.15 -14.22 7.58
N GLN A 113 -0.97 -15.48 7.96
CA GLN A 113 -1.24 -15.92 9.33
C GLN A 113 -0.34 -15.23 10.35
N SER A 114 0.92 -14.95 9.97
CA SER A 114 1.86 -14.22 10.82
C SER A 114 1.44 -12.77 11.01
N ILE A 115 0.98 -12.12 9.94
CA ILE A 115 0.44 -10.75 10.00
C ILE A 115 -0.76 -10.71 10.97
N VAL A 116 -1.70 -11.62 10.86
CA VAL A 116 -2.89 -11.66 11.74
C VAL A 116 -2.53 -12.01 13.18
N GLY A 117 -1.59 -12.92 13.39
CA GLY A 117 -1.26 -13.44 14.71
C GLY A 117 -0.26 -12.60 15.51
N THR A 118 0.71 -11.99 14.84
CA THR A 118 1.85 -11.34 15.50
C THR A 118 1.99 -9.87 15.15
N CYS A 119 1.95 -9.54 13.86
CA CYS A 119 2.10 -8.18 13.34
C CYS A 119 0.73 -7.55 13.09
N SER A 120 -0.16 -7.56 14.08
CA SER A 120 -1.57 -7.29 13.79
C SER A 120 -2.05 -5.96 14.37
N MET A 121 -2.63 -5.15 13.50
CA MET A 121 -3.40 -3.96 13.90
C MET A 121 -4.56 -4.31 14.84
N ARG A 122 -5.07 -5.55 14.77
CA ARG A 122 -6.20 -6.04 15.60
C ARG A 122 -5.92 -6.08 17.09
N THR A 123 -4.65 -6.12 17.49
CA THR A 123 -4.23 -6.18 18.90
C THR A 123 -3.86 -4.80 19.46
N GLU A 124 -4.02 -3.75 18.66
CA GLU A 124 -3.74 -2.39 19.13
C GLU A 124 -4.77 -1.96 20.17
N GLN A 125 -4.28 -1.24 21.18
CA GLN A 125 -5.16 -0.71 22.23
C GLN A 125 -6.22 0.22 21.62
N GLY A 126 -7.49 0.01 21.98
CA GLY A 126 -8.63 0.75 21.46
C GLY A 126 -9.24 0.13 20.19
N VAL A 127 -8.78 -1.04 19.79
CA VAL A 127 -9.50 -1.88 18.82
C VAL A 127 -10.46 -2.77 19.59
N ARG A 128 -11.76 -2.55 19.40
CA ARG A 128 -12.84 -3.29 20.11
C ARG A 128 -13.13 -4.63 19.46
N ARG A 129 -13.17 -4.62 18.12
CA ARG A 129 -13.49 -5.80 17.32
C ARG A 129 -12.70 -5.76 16.03
N SER A 130 -12.35 -6.94 15.55
CA SER A 130 -11.71 -7.09 14.25
C SER A 130 -12.19 -8.34 13.55
N GLU A 131 -12.23 -8.28 12.25
CA GLU A 131 -12.47 -9.42 11.38
C GLU A 131 -11.41 -9.44 10.29
N SER A 132 -11.01 -10.63 9.84
CA SER A 132 -9.95 -10.81 8.86
C SER A 132 -10.39 -11.80 7.81
N TRP A 133 -10.24 -11.42 6.54
CA TRP A 133 -10.54 -12.27 5.40
C TRP A 133 -9.27 -12.46 4.58
N PHE A 134 -8.98 -13.71 4.25
CA PHE A 134 -7.89 -14.07 3.35
C PHE A 134 -8.40 -14.16 1.92
N GLY A 135 -7.65 -13.58 0.99
CA GLY A 135 -7.96 -13.59 -0.43
C GLY A 135 -6.71 -13.84 -1.26
N ASN A 136 -6.95 -14.15 -2.52
CA ASN A 136 -5.91 -14.16 -3.54
C ASN A 136 -5.76 -12.78 -4.17
N ALA A 137 -4.97 -12.69 -5.25
CA ALA A 137 -4.83 -11.49 -6.04
C ALA A 137 -6.19 -10.88 -6.41
N PRO A 138 -6.32 -9.55 -6.45
CA PRO A 138 -7.59 -8.92 -6.73
C PRO A 138 -7.97 -9.09 -8.21
N ILE A 139 -9.27 -9.21 -8.48
CA ILE A 139 -9.78 -9.20 -9.86
C ILE A 139 -9.59 -7.81 -10.47
N VAL A 140 -9.79 -6.75 -9.68
CA VAL A 140 -9.59 -5.34 -10.03
C VAL A 140 -9.12 -4.60 -8.78
N PRO A 141 -8.02 -3.85 -8.86
CA PRO A 141 -7.09 -3.71 -9.98
C PRO A 141 -6.15 -4.91 -10.12
N THR A 142 -5.78 -5.28 -11.35
CA THR A 142 -4.82 -6.36 -11.64
C THR A 142 -3.41 -6.01 -11.17
N PHE A 143 -3.04 -4.71 -11.27
CA PHE A 143 -1.73 -4.22 -10.88
C PHE A 143 -1.78 -3.53 -9.52
N LEU A 144 -0.88 -3.94 -8.61
CA LEU A 144 -0.73 -3.36 -7.29
C LEU A 144 0.63 -2.69 -7.13
N GLN A 145 0.69 -1.66 -6.29
CA GLN A 145 1.94 -1.09 -5.82
C GLN A 145 2.47 -1.95 -4.66
N LEU A 146 3.36 -2.88 -4.96
CA LEU A 146 3.98 -3.75 -3.96
C LEU A 146 5.43 -3.32 -3.71
N ASN A 147 5.87 -3.33 -2.46
CA ASN A 147 7.28 -3.19 -2.14
C ASN A 147 7.95 -4.56 -2.19
N LEU A 148 8.55 -4.88 -3.35
CA LEU A 148 9.18 -6.19 -3.61
C LEU A 148 10.58 -6.34 -2.98
N ALA A 149 11.22 -5.23 -2.62
CA ALA A 149 12.56 -5.23 -2.04
C ALA A 149 12.62 -4.16 -0.94
N PRO A 150 12.01 -4.41 0.24
CA PRO A 150 12.07 -3.47 1.33
C PRO A 150 13.54 -3.28 1.76
N GLU A 151 14.00 -2.02 1.81
CA GLU A 151 15.39 -1.65 2.14
C GLU A 151 15.85 -2.19 3.52
N ASN A 152 14.92 -2.60 4.37
CA ASN A 152 15.16 -3.08 5.72
C ASN A 152 15.06 -4.61 5.88
N ALA A 153 15.15 -5.39 4.81
CA ALA A 153 15.22 -6.86 4.89
C ALA A 153 16.42 -7.39 5.69
N ASN A 154 17.35 -6.51 6.10
CA ASN A 154 18.54 -6.81 6.88
C ASN A 154 18.36 -6.66 8.40
N GLY A 155 17.21 -7.04 8.94
CA GLY A 155 17.13 -7.47 10.35
C GLY A 155 16.93 -6.39 11.41
N SER A 156 16.59 -5.16 11.09
CA SER A 156 16.28 -4.17 12.11
C SER A 156 14.83 -3.70 12.08
N LYS A 157 14.01 -4.31 12.89
CA LYS A 157 12.68 -3.87 13.29
C LYS A 157 11.63 -3.89 12.17
N SER A 158 11.04 -5.05 11.96
CA SER A 158 9.75 -5.18 11.28
C SER A 158 8.73 -4.16 11.83
N PRO A 159 7.71 -3.76 11.05
CA PRO A 159 6.65 -2.85 11.49
C PRO A 159 5.92 -3.32 12.75
N CYS A 160 5.88 -4.63 13.00
CA CYS A 160 5.34 -5.20 14.23
C CYS A 160 6.16 -4.87 15.48
N LYS A 161 7.35 -4.26 15.34
CA LYS A 161 8.30 -3.98 16.44
C LYS A 161 8.79 -5.22 17.19
N VAL A 162 8.52 -6.42 16.70
CA VAL A 162 9.07 -7.66 17.21
C VAL A 162 10.44 -7.86 16.58
N ASP A 163 11.43 -8.22 17.37
CA ASP A 163 12.74 -8.59 16.87
C ASP A 163 12.62 -9.94 16.14
N CYS A 164 12.86 -9.94 14.83
CA CYS A 164 12.76 -11.14 14.01
C CYS A 164 13.73 -12.24 14.49
N ALA A 165 14.91 -11.88 15.02
CA ALA A 165 15.88 -12.84 15.53
C ALA A 165 15.33 -13.68 16.70
N THR A 166 14.38 -13.15 17.46
CA THR A 166 13.72 -13.82 18.61
C THR A 166 12.29 -14.27 18.29
N CYS A 167 11.76 -13.91 17.13
CA CYS A 167 10.42 -14.24 16.72
C CYS A 167 10.32 -15.71 16.29
N LYS A 168 9.54 -16.51 17.01
CA LYS A 168 9.35 -17.92 16.71
C LYS A 168 8.85 -18.16 15.27
N ARG A 169 7.97 -17.29 14.75
CA ARG A 169 7.44 -17.43 13.40
C ARG A 169 8.50 -17.15 12.32
N TYR A 170 9.42 -16.24 12.59
CA TYR A 170 10.57 -16.00 11.70
C TYR A 170 11.57 -17.17 11.77
N ILE A 171 11.85 -17.65 12.99
CA ILE A 171 12.76 -18.81 13.22
C ILE A 171 12.20 -20.09 12.57
N ASP A 172 10.87 -20.28 12.63
CA ASP A 172 10.17 -21.43 12.02
C ASP A 172 9.94 -21.25 10.50
N GLU A 173 10.54 -20.23 9.86
CA GLU A 173 10.39 -19.89 8.43
C GLU A 173 8.93 -19.64 7.98
N LYS A 174 8.08 -19.21 8.92
CA LYS A 174 6.66 -18.90 8.68
C LYS A 174 6.40 -17.40 8.54
N CYS A 175 7.44 -16.62 8.43
CA CYS A 175 7.41 -15.18 8.23
C CYS A 175 8.76 -14.74 7.68
N VAL A 176 8.75 -13.87 6.71
CA VAL A 176 9.98 -13.35 6.08
C VAL A 176 10.54 -12.09 6.75
N GLY A 177 9.88 -11.62 7.81
CA GLY A 177 10.29 -10.44 8.56
C GLY A 177 9.53 -9.17 8.22
#